data_24512eda8b3ced0a78f6900ee5886992
#
_entry.id   24512eda8b3ced0a78f6900ee5886992
#
_cell.length_a   1.000
_cell.length_b   1.000
_cell.length_c   1.000
_cell.angle_alpha   90.00
_cell.angle_beta   90.00
_cell.angle_gamma   90.00
#
_symmetry.space_group_name_H-M   'P 1'
#
loop_
_entity.id
_entity.type
_entity.pdbx_description
1 polymer ?
#
loop_
_entity_poly.entity_id
_entity_poly.type
_entity_poly.pdbx_seq_one_letter_code
_entity_poly.pdbx_strand_id
1 'polypeptide(L)'
;VRVMPNTPALVQTGAHGLYATEVVDSKDRELASQVLAATGLTLWVNSEAQIDAVTAVSGSGPAYFFYMMESMIRAGKNLGLDEKVATALTLQTALGAAQMAITSSNTPAELRKNVTSPNGTTQAALEVFDRAQISQNIQAALAAAQKRSQELAQELSESSK
;
A
#
# COMPACT_ATOMS: atom_id res chain seq x y z
N VAL A 1 -3.63 18.33 -14.19
CA VAL A 1 -3.11 17.46 -13.09
C VAL A 1 -3.61 16.05 -13.31
N ARG A 2 -2.71 15.08 -13.24
CA ARG A 2 -3.02 13.66 -13.26
C ARG A 2 -2.99 13.12 -11.82
N VAL A 3 -3.96 12.28 -11.46
CA VAL A 3 -4.10 11.76 -10.10
C VAL A 3 -4.25 10.24 -10.14
N MET A 4 -3.53 9.55 -9.28
CA MET A 4 -3.75 8.14 -8.97
C MET A 4 -4.24 8.03 -7.53
N PRO A 5 -5.56 7.90 -7.29
CA PRO A 5 -6.14 7.66 -5.98
C PRO A 5 -6.18 6.17 -5.66
N ASN A 6 -6.69 5.83 -4.46
CA ASN A 6 -7.02 4.45 -4.12
C ASN A 6 -8.34 4.36 -3.32
N THR A 7 -8.89 3.15 -3.21
CA THR A 7 -10.19 2.89 -2.58
C THR A 7 -10.32 3.28 -1.10
N PRO A 8 -9.27 3.30 -0.26
CA PRO A 8 -9.36 3.81 1.11
C PRO A 8 -9.79 5.28 1.22
N ALA A 9 -9.79 6.04 0.12
CA ALA A 9 -10.39 7.37 0.05
C ALA A 9 -11.86 7.39 0.50
N LEU A 10 -12.60 6.29 0.31
CA LEU A 10 -14.00 6.15 0.74
C LEU A 10 -14.18 6.26 2.27
N VAL A 11 -13.12 6.01 3.02
CA VAL A 11 -13.07 6.13 4.48
C VAL A 11 -12.08 7.21 4.92
N GLN A 12 -11.75 8.16 4.04
CA GLN A 12 -10.88 9.31 4.30
C GLN A 12 -9.42 8.92 4.69
N THR A 13 -8.98 7.75 4.29
CA THR A 13 -7.62 7.25 4.50
C THR A 13 -6.93 6.88 3.18
N GLY A 14 -7.30 7.57 2.11
CA GLY A 14 -6.71 7.39 0.80
C GLY A 14 -5.23 7.79 0.74
N ALA A 15 -4.55 7.30 -0.29
CA ALA A 15 -3.21 7.74 -0.67
C ALA A 15 -3.25 8.13 -2.15
N HIS A 16 -2.97 9.40 -2.44
CA HIS A 16 -3.09 9.98 -3.78
C HIS A 16 -1.72 10.43 -4.28
N GLY A 17 -1.27 9.86 -5.40
CA GLY A 17 -0.11 10.37 -6.13
C GLY A 17 -0.55 11.33 -7.21
N LEU A 18 0.05 12.53 -7.26
CA LEU A 18 -0.26 13.57 -8.21
C LEU A 18 0.93 13.90 -9.09
N TYR A 19 0.66 14.13 -10.36
CA TYR A 19 1.61 14.69 -11.32
C TYR A 19 0.98 15.87 -12.05
N ALA A 20 1.74 16.92 -12.25
CA ALA A 20 1.34 18.07 -13.06
C ALA A 20 2.39 18.39 -14.10
N THR A 21 1.95 18.68 -15.31
CA THR A 21 2.81 19.25 -16.36
C THR A 21 3.27 20.66 -15.99
N GLU A 22 4.27 21.18 -16.69
CA GLU A 22 4.85 22.51 -16.44
C GLU A 22 3.85 23.67 -16.64
N VAL A 23 2.78 23.45 -17.40
CA VAL A 23 1.75 24.47 -17.64
C VAL A 23 0.80 24.66 -16.45
N VAL A 24 0.84 23.76 -15.46
CA VAL A 24 0.00 23.85 -14.26
C VAL A 24 0.70 24.74 -13.23
N ASP A 25 0.09 25.86 -12.90
CA ASP A 25 0.64 26.82 -11.96
C ASP A 25 0.51 26.35 -10.49
N SER A 26 1.10 27.13 -9.57
CA SER A 26 1.11 26.79 -8.16
C SER A 26 -0.28 26.83 -7.51
N LYS A 27 -1.18 27.68 -8.00
CA LYS A 27 -2.55 27.80 -7.47
C LYS A 27 -3.37 26.56 -7.81
N ASP A 28 -3.27 26.09 -9.05
CA ASP A 28 -3.95 24.88 -9.52
C ASP A 28 -3.42 23.63 -8.82
N ARG A 29 -2.09 23.58 -8.56
CA ARG A 29 -1.49 22.51 -7.75
C ARG A 29 -2.01 22.52 -6.32
N GLU A 30 -2.08 23.69 -5.69
CA GLU A 30 -2.61 23.84 -4.33
C GLU A 30 -4.07 23.44 -4.27
N LEU A 31 -4.90 23.90 -5.22
CA LEU A 31 -6.31 23.53 -5.31
C LEU A 31 -6.48 22.01 -5.44
N ALA A 32 -5.73 21.36 -6.31
CA ALA A 32 -5.77 19.91 -6.46
C ALA A 32 -5.40 19.18 -5.15
N SER A 33 -4.37 19.68 -4.45
CA SER A 33 -3.97 19.14 -3.14
C SER A 33 -5.08 19.29 -2.10
N GLN A 34 -5.72 20.46 -2.01
CA GLN A 34 -6.79 20.75 -1.06
C GLN A 34 -8.02 19.86 -1.30
N VAL A 35 -8.43 19.70 -2.55
CA VAL A 35 -9.57 18.84 -2.92
C VAL A 35 -9.32 17.39 -2.50
N LEU A 36 -8.13 16.87 -2.76
CA LEU A 36 -7.82 15.46 -2.47
C LEU A 36 -7.47 15.21 -1.00
N ALA A 37 -6.96 16.20 -0.29
CA ALA A 37 -6.67 16.11 1.14
C ALA A 37 -7.92 15.80 1.99
N ALA A 38 -9.13 16.11 1.47
CA ALA A 38 -10.38 15.72 2.12
C ALA A 38 -10.61 14.21 2.19
N THR A 39 -9.90 13.43 1.35
CA THR A 39 -10.07 11.97 1.24
C THR A 39 -8.83 11.18 1.63
N GLY A 40 -7.70 11.84 1.96
CA GLY A 40 -6.49 11.17 2.39
C GLY A 40 -5.19 11.95 2.15
N LEU A 41 -4.07 11.25 2.24
CA LEU A 41 -2.74 11.77 1.99
C LEU A 41 -2.57 12.12 0.51
N THR A 42 -2.00 13.29 0.22
CA THR A 42 -1.73 13.76 -1.13
C THR A 42 -0.24 14.03 -1.30
N LEU A 43 0.38 13.39 -2.30
CA LEU A 43 1.82 13.48 -2.59
C LEU A 43 2.05 13.77 -4.06
N TRP A 44 2.92 14.75 -4.35
CA TRP A 44 3.34 15.08 -5.71
C TRP A 44 4.52 14.21 -6.14
N VAL A 45 4.47 13.72 -7.37
CA VAL A 45 5.60 13.04 -8.02
C VAL A 45 6.21 13.92 -9.10
N ASN A 46 7.48 13.66 -9.42
CA ASN A 46 8.28 14.54 -10.27
C ASN A 46 8.13 14.26 -11.77
N SER A 47 7.58 13.10 -12.15
CA SER A 47 7.38 12.74 -13.55
C SER A 47 6.12 11.90 -13.71
N GLU A 48 5.54 11.97 -14.93
CA GLU A 48 4.37 11.17 -15.26
C GLU A 48 4.63 9.67 -15.16
N ALA A 49 5.82 9.21 -15.52
CA ALA A 49 6.23 7.81 -15.40
C ALA A 49 6.20 7.29 -13.94
N GLN A 50 6.32 8.17 -12.95
CA GLN A 50 6.18 7.77 -11.54
C GLN A 50 4.73 7.44 -11.15
N ILE A 51 3.73 7.86 -11.92
CA ILE A 51 2.32 7.49 -11.69
C ILE A 51 2.12 5.96 -11.80
N ASP A 52 2.87 5.28 -12.66
CA ASP A 52 2.83 3.81 -12.74
C ASP A 52 3.37 3.15 -11.47
N ALA A 53 4.42 3.72 -10.88
CA ALA A 53 4.93 3.27 -9.58
C ALA A 53 3.94 3.57 -8.45
N VAL A 54 3.29 4.74 -8.45
CA VAL A 54 2.19 5.06 -7.52
C VAL A 54 1.05 4.06 -7.67
N THR A 55 0.69 3.70 -8.91
CA THR A 55 -0.34 2.68 -9.19
C THR A 55 0.03 1.35 -8.56
N ALA A 56 1.28 0.90 -8.73
CA ALA A 56 1.75 -0.35 -8.15
C ALA A 56 1.77 -0.33 -6.61
N VAL A 57 2.21 0.78 -5.99
CA VAL A 57 2.38 0.88 -4.53
C VAL A 57 1.06 1.16 -3.82
N SER A 58 0.31 2.18 -4.24
CA SER A 58 -0.89 2.64 -3.54
C SER A 58 -2.18 2.38 -4.28
N GLY A 59 -2.21 2.46 -5.61
CA GLY A 59 -3.41 2.17 -6.40
C GLY A 59 -3.87 0.72 -6.21
N SER A 60 -2.98 -0.23 -6.43
CA SER A 60 -3.20 -1.67 -6.24
C SER A 60 -2.97 -2.12 -4.79
N GLY A 61 -2.27 -1.31 -3.99
CA GLY A 61 -1.84 -1.62 -2.62
C GLY A 61 -2.91 -2.17 -1.70
N PRO A 62 -4.13 -1.63 -1.67
CA PRO A 62 -5.19 -2.16 -0.80
C PRO A 62 -5.44 -3.65 -1.01
N ALA A 63 -5.37 -4.15 -2.25
CA ALA A 63 -5.56 -5.56 -2.55
C ALA A 63 -4.48 -6.45 -1.91
N TYR A 64 -3.24 -5.98 -1.81
CA TYR A 64 -2.15 -6.73 -1.18
C TYR A 64 -2.39 -6.88 0.33
N PHE A 65 -2.84 -5.82 0.98
CA PHE A 65 -3.20 -5.87 2.40
C PHE A 65 -4.41 -6.76 2.63
N PHE A 66 -5.45 -6.69 1.80
CA PHE A 66 -6.61 -7.60 1.90
C PHE A 66 -6.21 -9.06 1.72
N TYR A 67 -5.32 -9.36 0.76
CA TYR A 67 -4.80 -10.72 0.58
C TYR A 67 -4.03 -11.23 1.79
N MET A 68 -3.21 -10.36 2.41
CA MET A 68 -2.50 -10.69 3.65
C MET A 68 -3.50 -10.93 4.81
N MET A 69 -4.48 -10.06 4.97
CA MET A 69 -5.53 -10.20 6.01
C MET A 69 -6.31 -11.49 5.82
N GLU A 70 -6.74 -11.82 4.60
CA GLU A 70 -7.42 -13.08 4.28
C GLU A 70 -6.57 -14.29 4.66
N SER A 71 -5.28 -14.26 4.33
CA SER A 71 -4.35 -15.34 4.64
C SER A 71 -4.15 -15.51 6.15
N MET A 72 -4.04 -14.41 6.90
CA MET A 72 -3.92 -14.42 8.37
C MET A 72 -5.18 -14.93 9.04
N ILE A 73 -6.36 -14.52 8.57
CA ILE A 73 -7.65 -15.01 9.10
C ILE A 73 -7.76 -16.52 8.91
N ARG A 74 -7.45 -17.01 7.69
CA ARG A 74 -7.45 -18.44 7.39
C ARG A 74 -6.46 -19.22 8.27
N ALA A 75 -5.26 -18.71 8.46
CA ALA A 75 -4.26 -19.29 9.33
C ALA A 75 -4.73 -19.31 10.79
N GLY A 76 -5.31 -18.23 11.30
CA GLY A 76 -5.89 -18.14 12.65
C GLY A 76 -6.96 -19.20 12.90
N LYS A 77 -7.83 -19.42 11.91
CA LYS A 77 -8.84 -20.52 11.97
C LYS A 77 -8.18 -21.90 12.06
N ASN A 78 -7.16 -22.14 11.26
CA ASN A 78 -6.42 -23.41 11.27
C ASN A 78 -5.66 -23.64 12.59
N LEU A 79 -5.34 -22.57 13.32
CA LEU A 79 -4.77 -22.61 14.66
C LEU A 79 -5.82 -22.77 15.77
N GLY A 80 -7.10 -22.90 15.42
CA GLY A 80 -8.20 -23.19 16.36
C GLY A 80 -8.97 -21.96 16.84
N LEU A 81 -8.74 -20.77 16.27
CA LEU A 81 -9.56 -19.60 16.59
C LEU A 81 -10.92 -19.67 15.88
N ASP A 82 -11.94 -19.18 16.55
CA ASP A 82 -13.23 -18.89 15.90
C ASP A 82 -13.03 -17.83 14.80
N GLU A 83 -13.80 -17.93 13.72
CA GLU A 83 -13.67 -17.05 12.55
C GLU A 83 -13.83 -15.56 12.90
N LYS A 84 -14.80 -15.23 13.75
CA LYS A 84 -15.04 -13.85 14.20
C LYS A 84 -13.85 -13.33 14.99
N VAL A 85 -13.28 -14.16 15.84
CA VAL A 85 -12.09 -13.82 16.65
C VAL A 85 -10.87 -13.63 15.75
N ALA A 86 -10.60 -14.58 14.84
CA ALA A 86 -9.49 -14.48 13.89
C ALA A 86 -9.60 -13.22 13.01
N THR A 87 -10.81 -12.91 12.52
CA THR A 87 -11.08 -11.72 11.73
C THR A 87 -10.83 -10.44 12.54
N ALA A 88 -11.43 -10.32 13.71
CA ALA A 88 -11.29 -9.12 14.54
C ALA A 88 -9.83 -8.85 14.93
N LEU A 89 -9.11 -9.88 15.35
CA LEU A 89 -7.70 -9.77 15.73
C LEU A 89 -6.84 -9.36 14.53
N THR A 90 -7.05 -9.96 13.36
CA THR A 90 -6.28 -9.63 12.15
C THR A 90 -6.50 -8.18 11.73
N LEU A 91 -7.75 -7.74 11.62
CA LEU A 91 -8.07 -6.38 11.17
C LEU A 91 -7.56 -5.33 12.15
N GLN A 92 -7.75 -5.54 13.46
CA GLN A 92 -7.27 -4.62 14.48
C GLN A 92 -5.74 -4.56 14.53
N THR A 93 -5.06 -5.69 14.35
CA THR A 93 -3.59 -5.74 14.29
C THR A 93 -3.05 -4.98 13.09
N ALA A 94 -3.66 -5.15 11.91
CA ALA A 94 -3.27 -4.43 10.70
C ALA A 94 -3.44 -2.92 10.86
N LEU A 95 -4.58 -2.47 11.39
CA LEU A 95 -4.85 -1.07 11.70
C LEU A 95 -3.80 -0.51 12.67
N GLY A 96 -3.56 -1.21 13.78
CA GLY A 96 -2.62 -0.76 14.81
C GLY A 96 -1.19 -0.67 14.30
N ALA A 97 -0.73 -1.64 13.52
CA ALA A 97 0.59 -1.63 12.91
C ALA A 97 0.77 -0.45 11.93
N ALA A 98 -0.25 -0.19 11.09
CA ALA A 98 -0.22 0.96 10.18
C ALA A 98 -0.20 2.30 10.94
N GLN A 99 -1.02 2.45 11.98
CA GLN A 99 -1.03 3.64 12.81
C GLN A 99 0.31 3.87 13.51
N MET A 100 0.91 2.83 14.07
CA MET A 100 2.25 2.92 14.68
C MET A 100 3.30 3.35 13.66
N ALA A 101 3.27 2.83 12.44
CA ALA A 101 4.22 3.18 11.39
C ALA A 101 4.06 4.65 10.92
N ILE A 102 2.83 5.16 10.88
CA ILE A 102 2.53 6.53 10.45
C ILE A 102 2.92 7.56 11.53
N THR A 103 2.71 7.23 12.82
CA THR A 103 2.90 8.17 13.93
C THR A 103 4.30 8.10 14.57
N SER A 104 5.06 7.05 14.28
CA SER A 104 6.41 6.87 14.83
C SER A 104 7.47 7.59 14.00
N SER A 105 8.54 8.02 14.66
CA SER A 105 9.79 8.42 13.98
C SER A 105 10.65 7.23 13.53
N ASN A 106 10.36 6.02 14.02
CA ASN A 106 11.07 4.82 13.64
C ASN A 106 10.61 4.33 12.26
N THR A 107 11.55 3.81 11.49
CA THR A 107 11.24 3.14 10.23
C THR A 107 10.46 1.83 10.47
N PRO A 108 9.71 1.32 9.48
CA PRO A 108 9.06 0.00 9.58
C PRO A 108 10.02 -1.14 9.94
N ALA A 109 11.30 -1.06 9.50
CA ALA A 109 12.32 -2.04 9.84
C ALA A 109 12.69 -2.00 11.33
N GLU A 110 12.82 -0.80 11.90
CA GLU A 110 13.06 -0.62 13.34
C GLU A 110 11.87 -1.05 14.17
N LEU A 111 10.64 -0.68 13.76
CA LEU A 111 9.42 -1.12 14.44
C LEU A 111 9.33 -2.65 14.46
N ARG A 112 9.60 -3.33 13.33
CA ARG A 112 9.65 -4.79 13.25
C ARG A 112 10.70 -5.36 14.22
N LYS A 113 11.91 -4.78 14.27
CA LYS A 113 12.96 -5.21 15.18
C LYS A 113 12.53 -5.07 16.65
N ASN A 114 11.87 -3.97 17.00
CA ASN A 114 11.45 -3.68 18.37
C ASN A 114 10.40 -4.67 18.91
N VAL A 115 9.60 -5.29 18.02
CA VAL A 115 8.61 -6.31 18.38
C VAL A 115 9.10 -7.75 18.15
N THR A 116 10.40 -7.93 17.87
CA THR A 116 11.03 -9.23 17.60
C THR A 116 12.03 -9.56 18.69
N SER A 117 11.57 -10.25 19.73
CA SER A 117 12.48 -10.74 20.79
C SER A 117 13.28 -11.96 20.32
N PRO A 118 14.56 -12.08 20.78
CA PRO A 118 15.36 -13.26 20.49
C PRO A 118 14.69 -14.56 20.93
N ASN A 119 14.66 -15.55 20.05
CA ASN A 119 14.01 -16.85 20.24
C ASN A 119 12.50 -16.77 20.52
N GLY A 120 11.86 -15.63 20.21
CA GLY A 120 10.43 -15.43 20.38
C GLY A 120 9.60 -15.93 19.19
N THR A 121 8.28 -15.91 19.37
CA THR A 121 7.30 -16.34 18.34
C THR A 121 7.39 -15.48 17.08
N THR A 122 7.62 -14.17 17.23
CA THR A 122 7.79 -13.26 16.10
C THR A 122 9.01 -13.61 15.27
N GLN A 123 10.15 -13.91 15.91
CA GLN A 123 11.35 -14.34 15.19
C GLN A 123 11.11 -15.61 14.39
N ALA A 124 10.51 -16.63 15.00
CA ALA A 124 10.19 -17.89 14.33
C ALA A 124 9.29 -17.69 13.09
N ALA A 125 8.31 -16.80 13.17
CA ALA A 125 7.45 -16.46 12.04
C ALA A 125 8.21 -15.72 10.92
N LEU A 126 9.05 -14.74 11.28
CA LEU A 126 9.85 -13.98 10.31
C LEU A 126 10.86 -14.87 9.58
N GLU A 127 11.46 -15.84 10.25
CA GLU A 127 12.36 -16.84 9.62
C GLU A 127 11.63 -17.67 8.54
N VAL A 128 10.34 -17.96 8.72
CA VAL A 128 9.53 -18.60 7.67
C VAL A 128 9.34 -17.66 6.48
N PHE A 129 9.03 -16.38 6.72
CA PHE A 129 8.89 -15.40 5.66
C PHE A 129 10.18 -15.18 4.88
N ASP A 130 11.32 -15.14 5.56
CA ASP A 130 12.63 -14.97 4.93
C ASP A 130 12.97 -16.20 4.07
N ARG A 131 12.77 -17.43 4.56
CA ARG A 131 12.93 -18.65 3.76
C ARG A 131 12.02 -18.70 2.54
N ALA A 132 10.80 -18.19 2.67
CA ALA A 132 9.83 -18.10 1.58
C ALA A 132 10.08 -16.90 0.65
N GLN A 133 11.13 -16.11 0.90
CA GLN A 133 11.49 -14.94 0.09
C GLN A 133 10.34 -13.94 -0.10
N ILE A 134 9.54 -13.69 0.95
CA ILE A 134 8.36 -12.81 0.85
C ILE A 134 8.74 -11.41 0.36
N SER A 135 9.88 -10.86 0.79
CA SER A 135 10.35 -9.55 0.33
C SER A 135 10.57 -9.52 -1.19
N GLN A 136 11.20 -10.54 -1.76
CA GLN A 136 11.43 -10.67 -3.20
C GLN A 136 10.11 -10.87 -3.96
N ASN A 137 9.21 -11.66 -3.40
CA ASN A 137 7.88 -11.87 -3.99
C ASN A 137 7.06 -10.57 -4.03
N ILE A 138 7.11 -9.75 -2.99
CA ILE A 138 6.49 -8.42 -2.98
C ILE A 138 7.10 -7.52 -4.05
N GLN A 139 8.43 -7.47 -4.18
CA GLN A 139 9.09 -6.68 -5.22
C GLN A 139 8.66 -7.12 -6.63
N ALA A 140 8.62 -8.43 -6.88
CA ALA A 140 8.18 -8.98 -8.16
C ALA A 140 6.70 -8.64 -8.46
N ALA A 141 5.83 -8.71 -7.45
CA ALA A 141 4.42 -8.36 -7.59
C ALA A 141 4.22 -6.87 -7.96
N LEU A 142 4.93 -5.97 -7.28
CA LEU A 142 4.86 -4.54 -7.56
C LEU A 142 5.43 -4.20 -8.96
N ALA A 143 6.53 -4.86 -9.36
CA ALA A 143 7.08 -4.70 -10.70
C ALA A 143 6.10 -5.17 -11.79
N ALA A 144 5.40 -6.27 -11.58
CA ALA A 144 4.37 -6.76 -12.48
C ALA A 144 3.18 -5.77 -12.58
N ALA A 145 2.74 -5.21 -11.45
CA ALA A 145 1.68 -4.21 -11.43
C ALA A 145 2.08 -2.93 -12.16
N GLN A 146 3.30 -2.43 -11.96
CA GLN A 146 3.83 -1.27 -12.67
C GLN A 146 3.89 -1.53 -14.18
N LYS A 147 4.42 -2.67 -14.59
CA LYS A 147 4.48 -3.06 -16.01
C LYS A 147 3.07 -3.08 -16.63
N ARG A 148 2.10 -3.67 -15.94
CA ARG A 148 0.71 -3.73 -16.45
C ARG A 148 0.08 -2.34 -16.55
N SER A 149 0.39 -1.42 -15.63
CA SER A 149 -0.05 -0.02 -15.72
C SER A 149 0.46 0.64 -17.00
N GLN A 150 1.73 0.44 -17.35
CA GLN A 150 2.33 0.95 -18.58
C GLN A 150 1.68 0.36 -19.84
N GLU A 151 1.46 -0.95 -19.86
CA GLU A 151 0.78 -1.64 -20.97
C GLU A 151 -0.63 -1.08 -21.19
N LEU A 152 -1.41 -0.91 -20.12
CA LEU A 152 -2.76 -0.33 -20.19
C LEU A 152 -2.75 1.10 -20.74
N ALA A 153 -1.77 1.92 -20.35
CA ALA A 153 -1.63 3.26 -20.87
C ALA A 153 -1.35 3.27 -22.39
N GLN A 154 -0.53 2.33 -22.89
CA GLN A 154 -0.27 2.15 -24.31
C GLN A 154 -1.52 1.69 -25.07
N GLU A 155 -2.20 0.64 -24.59
CA GLU A 155 -3.44 0.13 -25.18
C GLU A 155 -4.51 1.21 -25.33
N LEU A 156 -4.69 2.06 -24.31
CA LEU A 156 -5.63 3.18 -24.35
C LEU A 156 -5.22 4.26 -25.36
N SER A 157 -3.93 4.55 -25.48
CA SER A 157 -3.43 5.54 -26.45
C SER A 157 -3.60 5.08 -27.89
N GLU A 158 -3.51 3.79 -28.16
CA GLU A 158 -3.71 3.19 -29.49
C GLU A 158 -5.19 3.13 -29.87
N SER A 159 -6.06 2.86 -28.89
CA SER A 159 -7.52 2.78 -29.09
C SER A 159 -8.18 4.15 -29.30
N SER A 160 -7.45 5.24 -29.04
CA SER A 160 -7.93 6.64 -29.16
C SER A 160 -7.52 7.31 -30.47
N LYS A 161 -6.83 6.57 -31.36
CA LYS A 161 -6.43 7.00 -32.71
C LYS A 161 -7.36 6.42 -33.77
#